data_5ec3a8673c21bea80ab2e0991eb05a4a
#
_entry.id   5ec3a8673c21bea80ab2e0991eb05a4a
#
_cell.length_a   1.000
_cell.length_b   1.000
_cell.length_c   1.000
_cell.angle_alpha   90.00
_cell.angle_beta   90.00
_cell.angle_gamma   90.00
#
_symmetry.space_group_name_H-M   'P 1'
#
loop_
_entity.id
_entity.type
_entity.pdbx_description
1 polymer ?
#
loop_
_entity_poly.entity_id
_entity_poly.type
_entity_poly.pdbx_seq_one_letter_code
_entity_poly.pdbx_strand_id
1 'polypeptide(L)'
;RERERERERESERSERGEREAGGRKMQNASRIQKELKEVQSEAQAGVSAKLVEGKLNHWKGEIQGPEGTPYEGGNFVVDIKIPENYPFVPPKMRFDTKIWHPNVSSANGAICLDILKDEWSPALTMRTALLSLQALLCDPNPSDPQDAQVAAQYKKNVKEWEATAKFWTQTYAMTEDVDTKVKQLTEMGFPTDKAKAALAKHNGDLNRALNDLFTSA
;
A
#
# COMPACT_ATOMS: atom_id res chain seq x y z
N ARG A 1 -47.63 20.58 25.59
CA ARG A 1 -46.44 20.79 26.49
C ARG A 1 -45.54 19.55 26.58
N GLU A 2 -46.14 18.34 26.74
CA GLU A 2 -45.35 17.12 26.87
C GLU A 2 -44.72 16.72 25.49
N ARG A 3 -45.45 16.79 24.43
CA ARG A 3 -44.97 16.56 23.05
C ARG A 3 -43.97 17.62 22.56
N GLU A 4 -44.03 18.83 23.06
CA GLU A 4 -43.03 19.88 22.75
C GLU A 4 -41.69 19.59 23.44
N ARG A 5 -41.75 19.22 24.71
CA ARG A 5 -40.55 18.81 25.45
C ARG A 5 -39.88 17.56 24.90
N GLU A 6 -40.67 16.65 24.34
CA GLU A 6 -40.17 15.44 23.70
C GLU A 6 -39.44 15.77 22.41
N ARG A 7 -40.00 16.65 21.57
CA ARG A 7 -39.37 17.17 20.35
C ARG A 7 -38.10 17.98 20.65
N GLU A 8 -38.09 18.80 21.67
CA GLU A 8 -36.89 19.53 22.10
C GLU A 8 -35.77 18.57 22.54
N ARG A 9 -36.07 17.52 23.29
CA ARG A 9 -35.10 16.50 23.69
C ARG A 9 -34.58 15.67 22.49
N GLU A 10 -35.42 15.37 21.54
CA GLU A 10 -35.01 14.69 20.30
C GLU A 10 -34.10 15.58 19.45
N SER A 11 -34.42 16.88 19.34
CA SER A 11 -33.58 17.86 18.64
C SER A 11 -32.22 18.02 19.32
N GLU A 12 -32.19 18.18 20.64
CA GLU A 12 -30.94 18.27 21.41
C GLU A 12 -30.07 17.00 21.32
N ARG A 13 -30.70 15.81 21.27
CA ARG A 13 -29.98 14.54 21.06
C ARG A 13 -29.39 14.46 19.67
N SER A 14 -30.13 14.91 18.65
CA SER A 14 -29.67 14.94 17.25
C SER A 14 -28.50 15.89 17.09
N GLU A 15 -28.60 17.12 17.58
CA GLU A 15 -27.51 18.13 17.52
C GLU A 15 -26.25 17.67 18.28
N ARG A 16 -26.44 17.05 19.45
CA ARG A 16 -25.32 16.49 20.20
C ARG A 16 -24.64 15.35 19.45
N GLY A 17 -25.41 14.46 18.81
CA GLY A 17 -24.88 13.39 17.98
C GLY A 17 -24.07 13.91 16.79
N GLU A 18 -24.55 14.96 16.12
CA GLU A 18 -23.87 15.60 15.00
C GLU A 18 -22.55 16.28 15.43
N ARG A 19 -22.55 16.98 16.57
CA ARG A 19 -21.34 17.62 17.15
C ARG A 19 -20.30 16.56 17.55
N GLU A 20 -20.71 15.47 18.18
CA GLU A 20 -19.83 14.36 18.56
C GLU A 20 -19.25 13.64 17.31
N ALA A 21 -20.06 13.43 16.28
CA ALA A 21 -19.62 12.85 15.01
C ALA A 21 -18.66 13.80 14.26
N GLY A 22 -18.93 15.09 14.24
CA GLY A 22 -18.05 16.12 13.67
C GLY A 22 -16.71 16.19 14.40
N GLY A 23 -16.72 16.17 15.73
CA GLY A 23 -15.52 16.14 16.58
C GLY A 23 -14.64 14.92 16.31
N ARG A 24 -15.23 13.72 16.21
CA ARG A 24 -14.51 12.48 15.86
C ARG A 24 -13.88 12.52 14.47
N LYS A 25 -14.61 13.03 13.47
CA LYS A 25 -14.07 13.18 12.09
C LYS A 25 -12.85 14.10 12.07
N MET A 26 -12.85 15.20 12.80
CA MET A 26 -11.71 16.12 12.90
C MET A 26 -10.50 15.49 13.62
N GLN A 27 -10.72 14.76 14.72
CA GLN A 27 -9.66 14.07 15.44
C GLN A 27 -9.02 12.97 14.59
N ASN A 28 -9.83 12.20 13.85
CA ASN A 28 -9.34 11.17 12.94
C ASN A 28 -8.52 11.77 11.80
N ALA A 29 -8.96 12.87 11.20
CA ALA A 29 -8.22 13.54 10.13
C ALA A 29 -6.85 14.05 10.62
N SER A 30 -6.79 14.67 11.80
CA SER A 30 -5.54 15.14 12.41
C SER A 30 -4.56 14.00 12.67
N ARG A 31 -5.06 12.87 13.20
CA ARG A 31 -4.26 11.66 13.42
C ARG A 31 -3.71 11.11 12.10
N ILE A 32 -4.55 10.95 11.08
CA ILE A 32 -4.17 10.43 9.77
C ILE A 32 -3.10 11.30 9.11
N GLN A 33 -3.23 12.64 9.20
CA GLN A 33 -2.23 13.58 8.71
C GLN A 33 -0.89 13.44 9.44
N LYS A 34 -0.92 13.26 10.77
CA LYS A 34 0.29 13.03 11.57
C LYS A 34 0.98 11.74 11.18
N GLU A 35 0.24 10.65 11.04
CA GLU A 35 0.79 9.36 10.63
C GLU A 35 1.35 9.39 9.21
N LEU A 36 0.73 10.13 8.29
CA LEU A 36 1.28 10.33 6.93
C LEU A 36 2.64 11.02 6.98
N LYS A 37 2.77 12.10 7.77
CA LYS A 37 4.04 12.80 7.96
C LYS A 37 5.11 11.89 8.58
N GLU A 38 4.73 11.06 9.55
CA GLU A 38 5.61 10.10 10.20
C GLU A 38 6.19 9.11 9.18
N VAL A 39 5.33 8.48 8.36
CA VAL A 39 5.79 7.56 7.32
C VAL A 39 6.68 8.25 6.28
N GLN A 40 6.37 9.50 5.92
CA GLN A 40 7.15 10.25 4.92
C GLN A 40 8.50 10.75 5.45
N SER A 41 8.60 11.08 6.74
CA SER A 41 9.84 11.59 7.35
C SER A 41 10.90 10.52 7.58
N GLU A 42 10.51 9.25 7.69
CA GLU A 42 11.39 8.12 8.01
C GLU A 42 11.55 7.12 6.85
N ALA A 43 11.63 7.62 5.62
CA ALA A 43 11.79 6.81 4.41
C ALA A 43 13.02 5.86 4.43
N GLN A 44 13.98 6.09 5.33
CA GLN A 44 15.17 5.23 5.52
C GLN A 44 14.83 3.81 6.04
N ALA A 45 13.63 3.60 6.59
CA ALA A 45 13.20 2.29 7.06
C ALA A 45 12.74 1.33 5.93
N GLY A 46 12.89 1.74 4.66
CA GLY A 46 12.45 0.91 3.52
C GLY A 46 10.95 0.89 3.31
N VAL A 47 10.19 1.77 3.99
CA VAL A 47 8.75 1.95 3.79
C VAL A 47 8.43 3.43 3.56
N SER A 48 7.48 3.70 2.68
CA SER A 48 6.99 5.05 2.42
C SER A 48 5.49 5.05 2.09
N ALA A 49 4.84 6.21 2.08
CA ALA A 49 3.45 6.31 1.66
C ALA A 49 3.14 7.69 1.03
N LYS A 50 2.18 7.67 0.10
CA LYS A 50 1.67 8.87 -0.57
C LYS A 50 0.14 8.80 -0.70
N LEU A 51 -0.50 9.97 -0.72
CA LEU A 51 -1.94 10.08 -0.94
C LEU A 51 -2.30 9.73 -2.38
N VAL A 52 -3.42 9.06 -2.56
CA VAL A 52 -4.06 8.87 -3.87
C VAL A 52 -5.01 10.04 -4.10
N GLU A 53 -4.77 10.81 -5.16
CA GLU A 53 -5.60 11.96 -5.55
C GLU A 53 -5.83 12.97 -4.39
N GLY A 54 -4.88 13.13 -3.48
CA GLY A 54 -4.99 14.00 -2.31
C GLY A 54 -5.98 13.53 -1.23
N LYS A 55 -6.54 12.32 -1.35
CA LYS A 55 -7.52 11.77 -0.41
C LYS A 55 -6.83 11.25 0.85
N LEU A 56 -7.15 11.83 2.01
CA LEU A 56 -6.58 11.43 3.31
C LEU A 56 -6.89 9.97 3.69
N ASN A 57 -7.99 9.43 3.20
CA ASN A 57 -8.43 8.06 3.52
C ASN A 57 -8.00 7.02 2.48
N HIS A 58 -7.17 7.39 1.49
CA HIS A 58 -6.67 6.46 0.48
C HIS A 58 -5.20 6.73 0.18
N TRP A 59 -4.32 5.77 0.49
CA TRP A 59 -2.88 5.89 0.32
C TRP A 59 -2.33 4.77 -0.57
N LYS A 60 -1.18 5.03 -1.16
CA LYS A 60 -0.28 4.00 -1.68
C LYS A 60 0.94 3.94 -0.77
N GLY A 61 1.09 2.82 -0.07
CA GLY A 61 2.31 2.45 0.64
C GLY A 61 3.29 1.82 -0.33
N GLU A 62 4.58 2.00 -0.08
CA GLU A 62 5.66 1.34 -0.81
C GLU A 62 6.56 0.64 0.21
N ILE A 63 6.91 -0.61 -0.07
CA ILE A 63 7.75 -1.45 0.78
C ILE A 63 8.92 -1.93 -0.06
N GLN A 64 10.14 -1.62 0.38
CA GLN A 64 11.33 -2.17 -0.22
C GLN A 64 11.49 -3.63 0.21
N GLY A 65 11.72 -4.50 -0.74
CA GLY A 65 11.98 -5.92 -0.49
C GLY A 65 13.24 -6.09 0.35
N PRO A 66 13.15 -6.80 1.50
CA PRO A 66 14.27 -6.93 2.44
C PRO A 66 15.47 -7.66 1.83
N GLU A 67 16.67 -7.23 2.20
CA GLU A 67 17.92 -7.88 1.80
C GLU A 67 17.96 -9.35 2.26
N GLY A 68 18.60 -10.22 1.49
CA GLY A 68 18.70 -11.64 1.79
C GLY A 68 17.40 -12.43 1.61
N THR A 69 16.34 -11.82 1.10
CA THR A 69 15.07 -12.48 0.77
C THR A 69 14.87 -12.61 -0.73
N PRO A 70 13.95 -13.47 -1.20
CA PRO A 70 13.60 -13.53 -2.63
C PRO A 70 12.97 -12.22 -3.16
N TYR A 71 12.65 -11.29 -2.26
CA TYR A 71 12.03 -10.00 -2.56
C TYR A 71 13.02 -8.85 -2.69
N GLU A 72 14.31 -9.11 -2.42
CA GLU A 72 15.38 -8.11 -2.46
C GLU A 72 15.41 -7.32 -3.76
N GLY A 73 15.54 -6.00 -3.62
CA GLY A 73 15.56 -5.04 -4.75
C GLY A 73 14.19 -4.71 -5.33
N GLY A 74 13.12 -5.44 -4.95
CA GLY A 74 11.76 -5.15 -5.38
C GLY A 74 11.15 -3.96 -4.62
N ASN A 75 10.30 -3.18 -5.29
CA ASN A 75 9.43 -2.17 -4.68
C ASN A 75 7.98 -2.64 -4.74
N PHE A 76 7.39 -2.92 -3.58
CA PHE A 76 6.05 -3.49 -3.45
C PHE A 76 5.06 -2.40 -3.05
N VAL A 77 4.10 -2.12 -3.93
CA VAL A 77 3.05 -1.14 -3.71
C VAL A 77 1.88 -1.81 -2.98
N VAL A 78 1.42 -1.15 -1.92
CA VAL A 78 0.28 -1.56 -1.09
C VAL A 78 -0.83 -0.52 -1.20
N ASP A 79 -2.03 -0.92 -1.60
CA ASP A 79 -3.24 -0.11 -1.56
C ASP A 79 -3.78 -0.07 -0.13
N ILE A 80 -3.92 1.13 0.43
CA ILE A 80 -4.32 1.35 1.83
C ILE A 80 -5.57 2.20 1.85
N LYS A 81 -6.69 1.62 2.31
CA LYS A 81 -7.94 2.34 2.53
C LYS A 81 -8.22 2.46 4.02
N ILE A 82 -8.34 3.69 4.48
CA ILE A 82 -8.57 4.00 5.89
C ILE A 82 -10.08 4.09 6.11
N PRO A 83 -10.66 3.20 6.95
CA PRO A 83 -12.09 3.22 7.24
C PRO A 83 -12.46 4.40 8.16
N GLU A 84 -13.75 4.77 8.16
CA GLU A 84 -14.25 5.88 8.99
C GLU A 84 -14.04 5.68 10.49
N ASN A 85 -14.08 4.41 10.94
CA ASN A 85 -13.88 4.04 12.34
C ASN A 85 -12.39 3.85 12.73
N TYR A 86 -11.46 4.21 11.84
CA TYR A 86 -10.05 4.24 12.21
C TYR A 86 -9.81 5.24 13.35
N PRO A 87 -9.00 4.95 14.36
CA PRO A 87 -8.11 3.78 14.53
C PRO A 87 -8.73 2.59 15.28
N PHE A 88 -10.03 2.59 15.56
CA PHE A 88 -10.68 1.50 16.32
C PHE A 88 -10.84 0.21 15.50
N VAL A 89 -10.76 0.33 14.19
CA VAL A 89 -10.65 -0.80 13.26
C VAL A 89 -9.42 -0.63 12.39
N PRO A 90 -8.79 -1.73 11.92
CA PRO A 90 -7.58 -1.67 11.12
C PRO A 90 -7.80 -1.01 9.76
N PRO A 91 -6.73 -0.48 9.13
CA PRO A 91 -6.75 -0.10 7.72
C PRO A 91 -6.96 -1.33 6.85
N LYS A 92 -7.64 -1.17 5.72
CA LYS A 92 -7.76 -2.22 4.69
C LYS A 92 -6.56 -2.11 3.78
N MET A 93 -5.71 -3.14 3.80
CA MET A 93 -4.48 -3.20 3.01
C MET A 93 -4.48 -4.39 2.06
N ARG A 94 -3.95 -4.19 0.86
CA ARG A 94 -3.67 -5.27 -0.10
C ARG A 94 -2.48 -4.89 -0.96
N PHE A 95 -1.72 -5.87 -1.41
CA PHE A 95 -0.69 -5.63 -2.40
C PHE A 95 -1.32 -5.32 -3.77
N ASP A 96 -0.88 -4.25 -4.41
CA ASP A 96 -1.15 -3.98 -5.82
C ASP A 96 -0.08 -4.62 -6.69
N THR A 97 1.17 -4.62 -6.22
CA THR A 97 2.26 -5.35 -6.86
C THR A 97 2.04 -6.84 -6.66
N LYS A 98 2.06 -7.60 -7.74
CA LYS A 98 1.96 -9.06 -7.66
C LYS A 98 3.16 -9.63 -6.91
N ILE A 99 2.87 -10.54 -5.97
CA ILE A 99 3.88 -11.15 -5.11
C ILE A 99 3.58 -12.64 -4.93
N TRP A 100 4.62 -13.46 -4.87
CA TRP A 100 4.53 -14.90 -4.59
C TRP A 100 4.91 -15.16 -3.14
N HIS A 101 3.90 -15.14 -2.23
CA HIS A 101 4.10 -15.24 -0.79
C HIS A 101 2.98 -16.06 -0.13
N PRO A 102 3.27 -16.98 0.83
CA PRO A 102 2.24 -17.81 1.46
C PRO A 102 1.11 -17.02 2.12
N ASN A 103 1.41 -15.85 2.69
CA ASN A 103 0.44 -15.02 3.41
C ASN A 103 -0.19 -13.90 2.57
N VAL A 104 0.06 -13.89 1.25
CA VAL A 104 -0.53 -12.92 0.32
C VAL A 104 -1.13 -13.66 -0.85
N SER A 105 -2.37 -13.34 -1.20
CA SER A 105 -3.04 -13.94 -2.36
C SER A 105 -2.35 -13.50 -3.66
N SER A 106 -1.84 -14.45 -4.41
CA SER A 106 -1.23 -14.24 -5.73
C SER A 106 -2.23 -13.72 -6.78
N ALA A 107 -3.54 -13.95 -6.54
CA ALA A 107 -4.61 -13.55 -7.46
C ALA A 107 -5.05 -12.10 -7.27
N ASN A 108 -5.13 -11.60 -6.01
CA ASN A 108 -5.75 -10.29 -5.72
C ASN A 108 -5.01 -9.45 -4.68
N GLY A 109 -3.86 -9.91 -4.15
CA GLY A 109 -3.04 -9.18 -3.19
C GLY A 109 -3.60 -9.11 -1.77
N ALA A 110 -4.68 -9.83 -1.45
CA ALA A 110 -5.21 -9.89 -0.08
C ALA A 110 -4.16 -10.45 0.89
N ILE A 111 -4.13 -9.91 2.11
CA ILE A 111 -3.08 -10.18 3.09
C ILE A 111 -3.66 -10.92 4.29
N CYS A 112 -3.01 -11.98 4.73
CA CYS A 112 -3.23 -12.60 6.03
C CYS A 112 -2.13 -12.13 6.99
N LEU A 113 -2.47 -11.20 7.86
CA LEU A 113 -1.61 -10.69 8.92
C LEU A 113 -2.49 -10.35 10.12
N ASP A 114 -2.13 -10.84 11.29
CA ASP A 114 -2.88 -10.73 12.55
C ASP A 114 -3.14 -9.29 12.98
N ILE A 115 -2.13 -8.41 12.90
CA ILE A 115 -2.27 -6.99 13.24
C ILE A 115 -3.23 -6.23 12.30
N LEU A 116 -3.56 -6.76 11.14
CA LEU A 116 -4.58 -6.19 10.24
C LEU A 116 -5.98 -6.79 10.49
N LYS A 117 -6.11 -7.63 11.52
CA LYS A 117 -7.32 -8.33 11.94
C LYS A 117 -7.52 -8.22 13.46
N ASP A 118 -7.44 -9.33 14.15
CA ASP A 118 -7.80 -9.48 15.56
C ASP A 118 -6.79 -8.84 16.53
N GLU A 119 -5.52 -8.76 16.15
CA GLU A 119 -4.45 -8.15 16.94
C GLU A 119 -4.29 -6.63 16.68
N TRP A 120 -5.20 -6.04 15.89
CA TRP A 120 -5.19 -4.59 15.69
C TRP A 120 -5.52 -3.85 16.99
N SER A 121 -4.77 -2.81 17.27
CA SER A 121 -5.00 -1.91 18.40
C SER A 121 -4.89 -0.46 17.96
N PRO A 122 -5.65 0.48 18.54
CA PRO A 122 -5.53 1.91 18.26
C PRO A 122 -4.15 2.52 18.57
N ALA A 123 -3.28 1.80 19.29
CA ALA A 123 -1.89 2.19 19.51
C ALA A 123 -1.00 1.97 18.28
N LEU A 124 -1.41 1.09 17.35
CA LEU A 124 -0.70 0.85 16.10
C LEU A 124 -0.96 2.00 15.11
N THR A 125 0.01 2.22 14.22
CA THR A 125 -0.03 3.26 13.19
C THR A 125 0.12 2.65 11.79
N MET A 126 -0.10 3.45 10.73
CA MET A 126 0.17 3.02 9.35
C MET A 126 1.64 2.61 9.17
N ARG A 127 2.55 3.31 9.86
CA ARG A 127 3.97 2.98 9.84
C ARG A 127 4.24 1.59 10.41
N THR A 128 3.69 1.29 11.59
CA THR A 128 3.84 -0.05 12.19
C THR A 128 3.23 -1.12 11.32
N ALA A 129 2.09 -0.86 10.68
CA ALA A 129 1.47 -1.80 9.75
C ALA A 129 2.35 -2.07 8.52
N LEU A 130 2.93 -1.05 7.90
CA LEU A 130 3.85 -1.21 6.76
C LEU A 130 5.14 -1.95 7.15
N LEU A 131 5.72 -1.63 8.31
CA LEU A 131 6.90 -2.35 8.83
C LEU A 131 6.60 -3.82 9.14
N SER A 132 5.41 -4.11 9.66
CA SER A 132 5.00 -5.50 9.90
C SER A 132 4.78 -6.27 8.60
N LEU A 133 4.29 -5.60 7.54
CA LEU A 133 4.24 -6.20 6.20
C LEU A 133 5.64 -6.46 5.64
N GLN A 134 6.60 -5.55 5.88
CA GLN A 134 7.98 -5.76 5.48
C GLN A 134 8.60 -6.94 6.25
N ALA A 135 8.36 -7.04 7.55
CA ALA A 135 8.79 -8.17 8.37
C ALA A 135 8.17 -9.50 7.91
N LEU A 136 6.90 -9.50 7.49
CA LEU A 136 6.23 -10.67 6.92
C LEU A 136 6.96 -11.20 5.66
N LEU A 137 7.57 -10.31 4.86
CA LEU A 137 8.37 -10.74 3.71
C LEU A 137 9.65 -11.48 4.12
N CYS A 138 10.18 -11.22 5.32
CA CYS A 138 11.34 -11.93 5.85
C CYS A 138 10.99 -13.30 6.46
N ASP A 139 9.79 -13.42 7.04
CA ASP A 139 9.37 -14.60 7.80
C ASP A 139 7.96 -15.06 7.41
N PRO A 140 7.84 -15.80 6.28
CA PRO A 140 6.57 -16.35 5.84
C PRO A 140 5.97 -17.35 6.84
N ASN A 141 4.66 -17.23 7.12
CA ASN A 141 3.92 -18.21 7.94
C ASN A 141 3.07 -19.14 7.07
N PRO A 142 3.61 -20.28 6.61
CA PRO A 142 2.87 -21.20 5.77
C PRO A 142 1.83 -22.04 6.54
N SER A 143 1.75 -21.89 7.87
CA SER A 143 0.77 -22.61 8.70
C SER A 143 -0.59 -21.92 8.73
N ASP A 144 -0.62 -20.59 8.54
CA ASP A 144 -1.84 -19.79 8.36
C ASP A 144 -1.78 -19.05 7.01
N PRO A 145 -1.99 -19.77 5.88
CA PRO A 145 -1.77 -19.22 4.57
C PRO A 145 -2.96 -18.40 4.07
N GLN A 146 -2.66 -17.32 3.32
CA GLN A 146 -3.63 -16.63 2.47
C GLN A 146 -3.71 -17.28 1.07
N ASP A 147 -2.61 -17.89 0.63
CA ASP A 147 -2.52 -18.59 -0.65
C ASP A 147 -2.07 -20.05 -0.43
N ALA A 148 -3.00 -20.96 -0.57
CA ALA A 148 -2.77 -22.39 -0.32
C ALA A 148 -1.76 -23.01 -1.30
N GLN A 149 -1.75 -22.55 -2.56
CA GLN A 149 -0.83 -23.04 -3.58
C GLN A 149 0.61 -22.66 -3.23
N VAL A 150 0.81 -21.38 -2.90
CA VAL A 150 2.13 -20.85 -2.52
C VAL A 150 2.64 -21.52 -1.25
N ALA A 151 1.77 -21.68 -0.25
CA ALA A 151 2.14 -22.36 1.00
C ALA A 151 2.47 -23.84 0.80
N ALA A 152 1.76 -24.52 -0.08
CA ALA A 152 2.06 -25.91 -0.43
C ALA A 152 3.45 -26.04 -1.10
N GLN A 153 3.78 -25.13 -2.03
CA GLN A 153 5.10 -25.09 -2.65
C GLN A 153 6.19 -24.80 -1.60
N TYR A 154 5.98 -23.81 -0.72
CA TYR A 154 6.89 -23.48 0.36
C TYR A 154 7.18 -24.70 1.24
N LYS A 155 6.13 -25.39 1.72
CA LYS A 155 6.26 -26.60 2.57
C LYS A 155 6.96 -27.77 1.86
N LYS A 156 6.69 -27.94 0.56
CA LYS A 156 7.22 -29.03 -0.23
C LYS A 156 8.69 -28.83 -0.62
N ASN A 157 9.03 -27.61 -1.08
CA ASN A 157 10.36 -27.29 -1.61
C ASN A 157 10.64 -25.79 -1.50
N VAL A 158 11.28 -25.38 -0.41
CA VAL A 158 11.60 -23.96 -0.14
C VAL A 158 12.44 -23.36 -1.27
N LYS A 159 13.42 -24.07 -1.81
CA LYS A 159 14.27 -23.56 -2.91
C LYS A 159 13.49 -23.28 -4.20
N GLU A 160 12.52 -24.11 -4.51
CA GLU A 160 11.65 -23.91 -5.67
C GLU A 160 10.72 -22.71 -5.44
N TRP A 161 10.20 -22.57 -4.21
CA TRP A 161 9.41 -21.41 -3.82
C TRP A 161 10.25 -20.11 -3.91
N GLU A 162 11.49 -20.11 -3.37
CA GLU A 162 12.40 -18.97 -3.46
C GLU A 162 12.67 -18.56 -4.90
N ALA A 163 12.94 -19.53 -5.79
CA ALA A 163 13.16 -19.26 -7.20
C ALA A 163 11.93 -18.64 -7.87
N THR A 164 10.72 -19.14 -7.53
CA THR A 164 9.46 -18.60 -8.04
C THR A 164 9.19 -17.20 -7.49
N ALA A 165 9.39 -16.98 -6.19
CA ALA A 165 9.21 -15.67 -5.55
C ALA A 165 10.19 -14.63 -6.12
N LYS A 166 11.45 -15.01 -6.35
CA LYS A 166 12.46 -14.16 -6.99
C LYS A 166 12.09 -13.81 -8.43
N PHE A 167 11.61 -14.78 -9.20
CA PHE A 167 11.11 -14.54 -10.56
C PHE A 167 9.95 -13.54 -10.57
N TRP A 168 8.98 -13.68 -9.64
CA TRP A 168 7.86 -12.74 -9.52
C TRP A 168 8.33 -11.35 -9.11
N THR A 169 9.28 -11.26 -8.19
CA THR A 169 9.90 -9.99 -7.78
C THR A 169 10.52 -9.28 -8.99
N GLN A 170 11.33 -10.00 -9.75
CA GLN A 170 11.98 -9.47 -10.97
C GLN A 170 10.97 -9.04 -12.02
N THR A 171 9.86 -9.77 -12.14
CA THR A 171 8.84 -9.50 -13.17
C THR A 171 7.91 -8.35 -12.80
N TYR A 172 7.55 -8.22 -11.51
CA TYR A 172 6.45 -7.33 -11.12
C TYR A 172 6.86 -6.22 -10.14
N ALA A 173 7.95 -6.38 -9.40
CA ALA A 173 8.34 -5.48 -8.34
C ALA A 173 9.63 -4.70 -8.64
N MET A 174 10.47 -5.16 -9.57
CA MET A 174 11.62 -4.36 -10.01
C MET A 174 11.09 -3.15 -10.76
N THR A 175 11.26 -1.98 -10.15
CA THR A 175 11.16 -0.74 -10.90
C THR A 175 12.44 -0.68 -11.74
N GLU A 176 12.33 -0.85 -13.05
CA GLU A 176 13.44 -0.43 -13.91
C GLU A 176 13.77 1.01 -13.54
N ASP A 177 15.05 1.24 -13.24
CA ASP A 177 15.56 2.57 -12.95
C ASP A 177 15.15 3.53 -14.07
N VAL A 178 14.79 4.76 -13.72
CA VAL A 178 14.39 5.80 -14.69
C VAL A 178 15.44 5.93 -15.78
N ASP A 179 16.71 5.80 -15.42
CA ASP A 179 17.82 5.86 -16.40
C ASP A 179 17.81 4.67 -17.37
N THR A 180 17.45 3.47 -16.92
CA THR A 180 17.25 2.30 -17.79
C THR A 180 16.07 2.49 -18.74
N LYS A 181 14.95 3.03 -18.25
CA LYS A 181 13.78 3.37 -19.08
C LYS A 181 14.10 4.49 -20.07
N VAL A 182 14.83 5.51 -19.63
CA VAL A 182 15.33 6.56 -20.54
C VAL A 182 16.22 5.97 -21.64
N LYS A 183 17.13 5.07 -21.26
CA LYS A 183 18.00 4.37 -22.22
C LYS A 183 17.19 3.57 -23.24
N GLN A 184 16.19 2.82 -22.80
CA GLN A 184 15.30 2.07 -23.71
C GLN A 184 14.60 3.00 -24.70
N LEU A 185 14.03 4.13 -24.22
CA LEU A 185 13.38 5.11 -25.10
C LEU A 185 14.37 5.77 -26.06
N THR A 186 15.61 6.02 -25.64
CA THR A 186 16.65 6.60 -26.51
C THR A 186 17.15 5.61 -27.54
N GLU A 187 17.25 4.33 -27.21
CA GLU A 187 17.55 3.24 -28.15
C GLU A 187 16.45 3.07 -29.22
N MET A 188 15.19 3.42 -28.89
CA MET A 188 14.07 3.47 -29.83
C MET A 188 14.06 4.76 -30.68
N GLY A 189 15.03 5.66 -30.51
CA GLY A 189 15.22 6.85 -31.34
C GLY A 189 14.63 8.15 -30.75
N PHE A 190 14.11 8.14 -29.52
CA PHE A 190 13.61 9.37 -28.88
C PHE A 190 14.73 10.16 -28.22
N PRO A 191 14.75 11.52 -28.32
CA PRO A 191 15.72 12.34 -27.61
C PRO A 191 15.63 12.17 -26.10
N THR A 192 16.77 12.12 -25.41
CA THR A 192 16.88 11.91 -23.96
C THR A 192 15.98 12.84 -23.15
N ASP A 193 15.91 14.13 -23.50
CA ASP A 193 15.12 15.12 -22.80
C ASP A 193 13.61 14.85 -22.94
N LYS A 194 13.16 14.46 -24.14
CA LYS A 194 11.77 14.07 -24.39
C LYS A 194 11.42 12.77 -23.65
N ALA A 195 12.32 11.79 -23.62
CA ALA A 195 12.15 10.54 -22.89
C ALA A 195 11.99 10.79 -21.37
N LYS A 196 12.86 11.63 -20.78
CA LYS A 196 12.77 12.03 -19.37
C LYS A 196 11.46 12.77 -19.05
N ALA A 197 11.07 13.72 -19.89
CA ALA A 197 9.84 14.49 -19.70
C ALA A 197 8.60 13.60 -19.80
N ALA A 198 8.54 12.68 -20.76
CA ALA A 198 7.42 11.74 -20.89
C ALA A 198 7.33 10.77 -19.72
N LEU A 199 8.46 10.21 -19.26
CA LEU A 199 8.49 9.35 -18.07
C LEU A 199 8.06 10.11 -16.81
N ALA A 200 8.50 11.35 -16.62
CA ALA A 200 8.09 12.18 -15.50
C ALA A 200 6.58 12.48 -15.54
N LYS A 201 6.03 12.81 -16.72
CA LYS A 201 4.59 13.07 -16.93
C LYS A 201 3.73 11.84 -16.59
N HIS A 202 4.22 10.64 -16.84
CA HIS A 202 3.50 9.38 -16.64
C HIS A 202 4.00 8.58 -15.43
N ASN A 203 4.62 9.24 -14.43
CA ASN A 203 5.10 8.62 -13.18
C ASN A 203 5.99 7.38 -13.40
N GLY A 204 6.85 7.41 -14.43
CA GLY A 204 7.75 6.31 -14.75
C GLY A 204 7.11 5.13 -15.50
N ASP A 205 5.85 5.24 -15.93
CA ASP A 205 5.20 4.22 -16.75
C ASP A 205 5.73 4.29 -18.19
N LEU A 206 6.54 3.30 -18.55
CA LEU A 206 7.22 3.23 -19.86
C LEU A 206 6.22 3.18 -21.02
N ASN A 207 5.14 2.40 -20.90
CA ASN A 207 4.17 2.23 -21.99
C ASN A 207 3.37 3.51 -22.25
N ARG A 208 2.97 4.21 -21.19
CA ARG A 208 2.27 5.51 -21.30
C ARG A 208 3.21 6.58 -21.85
N ALA A 209 4.45 6.62 -21.37
CA ALA A 209 5.48 7.52 -21.89
C ALA A 209 5.75 7.28 -23.38
N LEU A 210 5.83 6.02 -23.79
CA LEU A 210 6.03 5.64 -25.18
C LEU A 210 4.85 6.08 -26.07
N ASN A 211 3.61 5.83 -25.64
CA ASN A 211 2.42 6.27 -26.37
C ASN A 211 2.36 7.81 -26.49
N ASP A 212 2.72 8.54 -25.45
CA ASP A 212 2.75 10.00 -25.45
C ASP A 212 3.82 10.52 -26.45
N LEU A 213 4.98 9.88 -26.50
CA LEU A 213 6.05 10.20 -27.44
C LEU A 213 5.68 9.94 -28.88
N PHE A 214 4.98 8.85 -29.17
CA PHE A 214 4.49 8.54 -30.52
C PHE A 214 3.37 9.49 -30.98
N THR A 215 2.54 9.97 -30.06
CA THR A 215 1.45 10.90 -30.39
C THR A 215 1.91 12.36 -30.46
N SER A 216 3.11 12.66 -29.94
CA SER A 216 3.70 14.01 -29.90
C SER A 216 4.84 14.21 -30.90
N ALA A 217 5.13 13.17 -31.72
CA ALA A 217 6.15 13.20 -32.78
C ALA A 217 5.51 13.56 -34.10
#